data_db8f2c151664d39c668cc6da84495f15
#
_entry.id   db8f2c151664d39c668cc6da84495f15
#
_cell.length_a   1.000
_cell.length_b   1.000
_cell.length_c   1.000
_cell.angle_alpha   90.00
_cell.angle_beta   90.00
_cell.angle_gamma   90.00
#
_symmetry.space_group_name_H-M   'P 1'
#
loop_
_entity.id
_entity.type
_entity.pdbx_description
1 polymer ?
#
loop_
_entity_poly.entity_id
_entity_poly.type
_entity_poly.pdbx_seq_one_letter_code
_entity_poly.pdbx_strand_id
1 'polypeptide(L)'
;MHPGKFYALPQSPQIFKQMLMVGGMDKYYQVARCFRDEDLRADRQPEFTQVDMEMSFVEQEDILQHLERLFKSIFRDVMGREIGYDFPRLTWQESMDRYGCDKPDLRFGMEIRDVTDLAAECSFSVFRRVADEGGKVRALNCKGCAEKFTRTTIETLTDHALGYGAKGMAWILIHDSGEVNSILQKYFTKAQWQQLLTALDAQNGDFILFCADKFQTVCRTLCGLRLEVGDMLGLRDKQDYRFCFVTDFPEFEWSDEEQRYMAMHHPFTMPYEEDLPYLMTDPARVRSQAYDVVLNGIELGSGSIRIHRPDVQALMFRALGFTEETARARFGFMIDAFKYGTPPHGGFAFGLDRLVMQLLGADSLRDVIAFPKVRDASDLMTSAPDFVDAEQLEVLQLGVSTAAEAEKHPQKKRPTMAIKTVAELAKLSLTAEEEVTMGEELNTILGFAEALQEVDTTDVPQTAHVIPTENVLREDIPAAPFDRDLLLSNAPTHTEDCVNVPQTFD
;
A
#
# COMPACT_ATOMS: atom_id res chain seq x y z
N MET A 1 -27.41 -19.74 17.40
CA MET A 1 -27.53 -18.95 18.64
C MET A 1 -28.31 -17.66 18.42
N HIS A 2 -27.96 -16.88 17.41
CA HIS A 2 -28.64 -15.64 17.10
C HIS A 2 -28.94 -15.58 15.59
N PRO A 3 -30.10 -16.08 15.12
CA PRO A 3 -30.43 -16.10 13.69
C PRO A 3 -30.31 -14.72 13.07
N GLY A 4 -29.72 -14.63 11.87
CA GLY A 4 -29.50 -13.39 11.14
C GLY A 4 -28.44 -12.45 11.71
N LYS A 5 -27.63 -12.90 12.70
CA LYS A 5 -26.51 -12.14 13.25
C LYS A 5 -25.19 -12.87 13.02
N PHE A 6 -24.17 -12.09 12.75
CA PHE A 6 -22.84 -12.59 12.40
C PHE A 6 -21.77 -11.89 13.27
N TYR A 7 -20.66 -12.58 13.51
CA TYR A 7 -19.44 -11.95 13.96
C TYR A 7 -18.64 -11.50 12.74
N ALA A 8 -18.22 -10.24 12.71
CA ALA A 8 -17.27 -9.78 11.72
C ALA A 8 -15.85 -10.24 12.07
N LEU A 9 -15.06 -10.60 11.07
CA LEU A 9 -13.63 -10.76 11.25
C LEU A 9 -13.00 -9.39 11.57
N PRO A 10 -12.05 -9.30 12.51
CA PRO A 10 -11.48 -8.04 12.93
C PRO A 10 -10.64 -7.41 11.82
N GLN A 11 -10.96 -6.20 11.43
CA GLN A 11 -10.17 -5.39 10.50
C GLN A 11 -8.92 -4.81 11.17
N SER A 12 -9.06 -4.43 12.44
CA SER A 12 -8.03 -4.02 13.39
C SER A 12 -8.63 -3.93 14.79
N PRO A 13 -7.84 -3.94 15.88
CA PRO A 13 -8.34 -3.76 17.23
C PRO A 13 -8.64 -2.29 17.62
N GLN A 14 -8.80 -1.38 16.66
CA GLN A 14 -8.91 0.07 16.87
C GLN A 14 -9.94 0.47 17.94
N ILE A 15 -11.16 -0.03 17.85
CA ILE A 15 -12.22 0.32 18.80
C ILE A 15 -11.89 -0.21 20.21
N PHE A 16 -11.41 -1.45 20.29
CA PHE A 16 -11.10 -2.08 21.57
C PHE A 16 -9.96 -1.37 22.30
N LYS A 17 -8.88 -1.02 21.61
CA LYS A 17 -7.77 -0.31 22.24
C LYS A 17 -8.14 1.09 22.72
N GLN A 18 -8.99 1.83 22.00
CA GLN A 18 -9.53 3.10 22.47
C GLN A 18 -10.41 2.91 23.73
N MET A 19 -11.27 1.89 23.73
CA MET A 19 -12.09 1.55 24.90
C MET A 19 -11.26 1.19 26.13
N LEU A 20 -10.11 0.55 25.96
CA LEU A 20 -9.15 0.28 27.02
C LEU A 20 -8.57 1.57 27.62
N MET A 21 -8.25 2.56 26.76
CA MET A 21 -7.79 3.88 27.24
C MET A 21 -8.89 4.60 28.02
N VAL A 22 -10.13 4.58 27.52
CA VAL A 22 -11.30 5.11 28.26
C VAL A 22 -11.50 4.37 29.60
N GLY A 23 -11.22 3.08 29.62
CA GLY A 23 -11.27 2.23 30.84
C GLY A 23 -10.13 2.47 31.83
N GLY A 24 -9.19 3.41 31.53
CA GLY A 24 -8.11 3.79 32.43
C GLY A 24 -6.80 3.02 32.25
N MET A 25 -6.61 2.34 31.13
CA MET A 25 -5.31 1.74 30.81
C MET A 25 -4.34 2.81 30.32
N ASP A 26 -3.10 2.76 30.81
CA ASP A 26 -2.05 3.69 30.39
C ASP A 26 -1.44 3.29 29.04
N LYS A 27 -1.23 1.98 28.84
CA LYS A 27 -0.56 1.45 27.64
C LYS A 27 -1.17 0.10 27.26
N TYR A 28 -1.26 -0.11 25.97
CA TYR A 28 -1.73 -1.33 25.34
C TYR A 28 -0.83 -1.70 24.18
N TYR A 29 -0.58 -2.98 23.99
CA TYR A 29 -0.11 -3.53 22.73
C TYR A 29 -0.67 -4.95 22.51
N GLN A 30 -0.81 -5.31 21.24
CA GLN A 30 -1.25 -6.62 20.81
C GLN A 30 -0.59 -7.00 19.49
N VAL A 31 -0.22 -8.27 19.35
CA VAL A 31 0.07 -8.87 18.03
C VAL A 31 -1.25 -9.45 17.54
N ALA A 32 -1.90 -8.74 16.61
CA ALA A 32 -3.27 -9.00 16.19
C ALA A 32 -3.32 -9.58 14.77
N ARG A 33 -4.16 -10.61 14.57
CA ARG A 33 -4.52 -11.05 13.23
C ARG A 33 -5.62 -10.15 12.70
N CYS A 34 -5.38 -9.55 11.54
CA CYS A 34 -6.28 -8.61 10.88
C CYS A 34 -6.74 -9.16 9.53
N PHE A 35 -7.96 -8.79 9.13
CA PHE A 35 -8.61 -9.26 7.91
C PHE A 35 -9.15 -8.06 7.13
N ARG A 36 -8.80 -7.95 5.86
CA ARG A 36 -9.29 -6.89 4.98
C ARG A 36 -9.61 -7.45 3.60
N ASP A 37 -10.75 -7.05 3.07
CA ASP A 37 -11.12 -7.32 1.69
C ASP A 37 -10.51 -6.22 0.80
N GLU A 38 -9.38 -6.52 0.22
CA GLU A 38 -8.59 -5.60 -0.60
C GLU A 38 -8.04 -6.33 -1.83
N ASP A 39 -7.74 -5.56 -2.87
CA ASP A 39 -7.03 -6.07 -4.04
C ASP A 39 -5.66 -6.63 -3.63
N LEU A 40 -5.41 -7.89 -3.99
CA LEU A 40 -4.16 -8.55 -3.64
C LEU A 40 -3.03 -8.09 -4.55
N ARG A 41 -2.00 -7.55 -3.93
CA ARG A 41 -0.75 -7.10 -4.55
C ARG A 41 0.44 -7.82 -3.91
N ALA A 42 1.64 -7.51 -4.36
CA ALA A 42 2.86 -8.07 -3.78
C ALA A 42 3.00 -7.75 -2.28
N ASP A 43 2.51 -6.59 -1.86
CA ASP A 43 2.59 -6.04 -0.49
C ASP A 43 1.25 -6.08 0.26
N ARG A 44 0.25 -6.85 -0.21
CA ARG A 44 -1.09 -6.99 0.40
C ARG A 44 -1.58 -8.41 0.43
N GLN A 45 -2.15 -8.81 1.57
CA GLN A 45 -2.83 -10.08 1.81
C GLN A 45 -4.17 -9.83 2.52
N PRO A 46 -5.21 -10.69 2.29
CA PRO A 46 -6.53 -10.50 2.91
C PRO A 46 -6.50 -10.75 4.41
N GLU A 47 -5.53 -11.53 4.87
CA GLU A 47 -5.22 -11.73 6.28
C GLU A 47 -3.73 -11.46 6.54
N PHE A 48 -3.44 -10.73 7.59
CA PHE A 48 -2.08 -10.31 7.93
C PHE A 48 -1.95 -10.05 9.44
N THR A 49 -0.73 -9.92 9.91
CA THR A 49 -0.46 -9.67 11.33
C THR A 49 -0.02 -8.22 11.53
N GLN A 50 -0.65 -7.54 12.51
CA GLN A 50 -0.21 -6.24 12.98
C GLN A 50 0.36 -6.32 14.39
N VAL A 51 1.38 -5.51 14.66
CA VAL A 51 1.70 -5.09 16.02
C VAL A 51 0.98 -3.76 16.24
N ASP A 52 0.00 -3.78 17.11
CA ASP A 52 -0.89 -2.67 17.38
C ASP A 52 -0.68 -2.14 18.80
N MET A 53 -0.61 -0.84 18.98
CA MET A 53 -0.36 -0.20 20.26
C MET A 53 -1.22 1.05 20.46
N GLU A 54 -1.49 1.39 21.73
CA GLU A 54 -2.19 2.61 22.14
C GLU A 54 -1.65 3.08 23.49
N MET A 55 -1.58 4.39 23.70
CA MET A 55 -1.07 5.02 24.92
C MET A 55 -1.95 6.18 25.32
N SER A 56 -2.21 6.32 26.64
CA SER A 56 -2.89 7.46 27.24
C SER A 56 -1.91 8.56 27.64
N PHE A 57 -2.39 9.80 27.70
CA PHE A 57 -1.66 11.00 28.13
C PHE A 57 -0.41 11.28 27.29
N VAL A 58 -0.56 11.17 25.97
CA VAL A 58 0.52 11.39 24.99
C VAL A 58 0.10 12.43 23.95
N GLU A 59 1.10 13.11 23.42
CA GLU A 59 1.04 13.92 22.22
C GLU A 59 1.68 13.18 21.04
N GLN A 60 1.51 13.71 19.84
CA GLN A 60 2.02 13.10 18.60
C GLN A 60 3.54 12.83 18.70
N GLU A 61 4.31 13.81 19.16
CA GLU A 61 5.78 13.67 19.23
C GLU A 61 6.24 12.59 20.22
N ASP A 62 5.50 12.36 21.31
CA ASP A 62 5.80 11.28 22.25
C ASP A 62 5.74 9.91 21.58
N ILE A 63 4.73 9.73 20.72
CA ILE A 63 4.57 8.48 19.96
C ILE A 63 5.66 8.35 18.90
N LEU A 64 5.93 9.41 18.14
CA LEU A 64 6.98 9.39 17.11
C LEU A 64 8.35 9.03 17.70
N GLN A 65 8.72 9.62 18.85
CA GLN A 65 9.97 9.29 19.55
C GLN A 65 9.98 7.85 20.07
N HIS A 66 8.82 7.35 20.52
CA HIS A 66 8.69 5.96 20.96
C HIS A 66 8.89 4.98 19.80
N LEU A 67 8.28 5.26 18.65
CA LEU A 67 8.40 4.45 17.43
C LEU A 67 9.83 4.48 16.87
N GLU A 68 10.47 5.64 16.86
CA GLU A 68 11.86 5.76 16.42
C GLU A 68 12.79 4.89 17.26
N ARG A 69 12.64 4.91 18.59
CA ARG A 69 13.40 4.03 19.50
C ARG A 69 13.08 2.55 19.25
N LEU A 70 11.81 2.21 19.03
CA LEU A 70 11.38 0.85 18.74
C LEU A 70 12.05 0.31 17.48
N PHE A 71 11.95 1.02 16.36
CA PHE A 71 12.53 0.56 15.09
C PHE A 71 14.06 0.53 15.15
N LYS A 72 14.72 1.52 15.76
CA LYS A 72 16.17 1.48 16.02
C LYS A 72 16.57 0.24 16.84
N SER A 73 15.80 -0.12 17.88
CA SER A 73 16.06 -1.33 18.67
C SER A 73 15.86 -2.61 17.86
N ILE A 74 14.78 -2.71 17.07
CA ILE A 74 14.54 -3.87 16.21
C ILE A 74 15.73 -4.07 15.26
N PHE A 75 16.18 -3.02 14.60
CA PHE A 75 17.31 -3.12 13.66
C PHE A 75 18.60 -3.52 14.36
N ARG A 76 18.90 -2.97 15.52
CA ARG A 76 20.08 -3.33 16.30
C ARG A 76 20.01 -4.79 16.80
N ASP A 77 18.88 -5.18 17.38
CA ASP A 77 18.76 -6.44 18.11
C ASP A 77 18.51 -7.63 17.18
N VAL A 78 17.83 -7.41 16.04
CA VAL A 78 17.48 -8.47 15.07
C VAL A 78 18.48 -8.52 13.91
N MET A 79 18.86 -7.35 13.36
CA MET A 79 19.73 -7.27 12.18
C MET A 79 21.20 -7.04 12.53
N GLY A 80 21.52 -6.73 13.79
CA GLY A 80 22.87 -6.30 14.18
C GLY A 80 23.31 -4.99 13.51
N ARG A 81 22.36 -4.13 13.15
CA ARG A 81 22.62 -2.87 12.43
C ARG A 81 22.14 -1.67 13.23
N GLU A 82 22.97 -0.66 13.36
CA GLU A 82 22.61 0.61 13.98
C GLU A 82 22.06 1.59 12.93
N ILE A 83 20.91 2.19 13.24
CA ILE A 83 20.38 3.32 12.48
C ILE A 83 20.86 4.60 13.16
N GLY A 84 21.95 5.16 12.65
CA GLY A 84 22.72 6.26 13.26
C GLY A 84 22.18 7.68 12.98
N TYR A 85 20.92 7.84 12.58
CA TYR A 85 20.30 9.13 12.28
C TYR A 85 18.91 9.22 12.91
N ASP A 86 18.41 10.43 13.12
CA ASP A 86 17.06 10.67 13.56
C ASP A 86 16.09 10.64 12.36
N PHE A 87 14.94 10.00 12.54
CA PHE A 87 13.99 9.86 11.44
C PHE A 87 13.44 11.23 11.02
N PRO A 88 13.67 11.66 9.76
CA PRO A 88 13.10 12.92 9.28
C PRO A 88 11.58 12.94 9.41
N ARG A 89 11.04 14.09 9.77
CA ARG A 89 9.61 14.36 9.81
C ARG A 89 9.27 15.22 8.61
N LEU A 90 8.41 14.72 7.74
CA LEU A 90 7.90 15.40 6.56
C LEU A 90 6.41 15.59 6.75
N THR A 91 5.90 16.77 6.47
CA THR A 91 4.44 16.91 6.34
C THR A 91 3.97 16.18 5.08
N TRP A 92 2.71 15.77 5.06
CA TRP A 92 2.10 15.18 3.88
C TRP A 92 2.29 16.07 2.64
N GLN A 93 2.09 17.38 2.79
CA GLN A 93 2.26 18.34 1.70
C GLN A 93 3.71 18.38 1.20
N GLU A 94 4.70 18.41 2.09
CA GLU A 94 6.12 18.35 1.71
C GLU A 94 6.47 17.05 0.99
N SER A 95 5.93 15.92 1.46
CA SER A 95 6.14 14.63 0.82
C SER A 95 5.54 14.59 -0.59
N MET A 96 4.32 15.09 -0.76
CA MET A 96 3.67 15.20 -2.06
C MET A 96 4.38 16.18 -2.99
N ASP A 97 4.88 17.29 -2.47
CA ASP A 97 5.58 18.31 -3.28
C ASP A 97 6.96 17.83 -3.73
N ARG A 98 7.72 17.16 -2.86
CA ARG A 98 9.11 16.77 -3.12
C ARG A 98 9.23 15.37 -3.76
N TYR A 99 8.29 14.47 -3.48
CA TYR A 99 8.40 13.07 -3.91
C TYR A 99 7.18 12.55 -4.67
N GLY A 100 6.08 13.29 -4.66
CA GLY A 100 4.85 12.94 -5.38
C GLY A 100 4.03 11.83 -4.74
N CYS A 101 4.31 11.48 -3.48
CA CYS A 101 3.56 10.47 -2.72
C CYS A 101 3.72 10.68 -1.21
N ASP A 102 2.85 10.04 -0.45
CA ASP A 102 2.83 10.00 1.01
C ASP A 102 3.82 8.98 1.64
N LYS A 103 4.54 8.23 0.81
CA LYS A 103 5.53 7.23 1.22
C LYS A 103 6.82 7.37 0.41
N PRO A 104 7.62 8.43 0.71
CA PRO A 104 8.79 8.76 -0.07
C PRO A 104 9.93 7.75 0.14
N ASP A 105 10.62 7.39 -0.94
CA ASP A 105 11.89 6.69 -0.86
C ASP A 105 13.03 7.69 -0.71
N LEU A 106 13.66 7.72 0.47
CA LEU A 106 14.72 8.68 0.81
C LEU A 106 16.13 8.15 0.56
N ARG A 107 16.30 6.96 -0.04
CA ARG A 107 17.63 6.41 -0.37
C ARG A 107 18.39 7.23 -1.40
N PHE A 108 17.69 8.04 -2.16
CA PHE A 108 18.28 8.90 -3.19
C PHE A 108 17.55 10.23 -3.26
N GLY A 109 18.20 11.25 -3.76
CA GLY A 109 17.65 12.58 -3.99
C GLY A 109 16.60 12.61 -5.11
N MET A 110 16.81 13.42 -6.14
CA MET A 110 15.93 13.54 -7.31
C MET A 110 14.52 14.03 -6.89
N GLU A 111 14.51 15.13 -6.14
CA GLU A 111 13.27 15.75 -5.70
C GLU A 111 12.53 16.41 -6.86
N ILE A 112 11.21 16.34 -6.83
CA ILE A 112 10.33 17.06 -7.76
C ILE A 112 10.46 18.55 -7.52
N ARG A 113 10.55 19.33 -8.61
CA ARG A 113 10.57 20.79 -8.58
C ARG A 113 9.36 21.36 -9.29
N ASP A 114 8.66 22.29 -8.64
CA ASP A 114 7.55 23.02 -9.25
C ASP A 114 8.11 24.16 -10.12
N VAL A 115 7.72 24.17 -11.37
CA VAL A 115 8.08 25.19 -12.36
C VAL A 115 6.85 25.80 -13.03
N THR A 116 5.69 25.67 -12.39
CA THR A 116 4.39 26.11 -12.94
C THR A 116 4.40 27.56 -13.34
N ASP A 117 4.94 28.46 -12.50
CA ASP A 117 4.96 29.90 -12.78
C ASP A 117 5.82 30.24 -14.02
N LEU A 118 7.01 29.60 -14.11
CA LEU A 118 7.88 29.76 -15.28
C LEU A 118 7.24 29.14 -16.53
N ALA A 119 6.54 28.06 -16.39
CA ALA A 119 5.84 27.39 -17.48
C ALA A 119 4.63 28.20 -17.98
N ALA A 120 3.94 28.93 -17.12
CA ALA A 120 2.84 29.82 -17.48
C ALA A 120 3.30 30.98 -18.40
N GLU A 121 4.53 31.45 -18.25
CA GLU A 121 5.09 32.54 -19.00
C GLU A 121 5.67 32.13 -20.38
N CYS A 122 5.92 30.85 -20.62
CA CYS A 122 6.52 30.36 -21.86
C CYS A 122 5.51 30.29 -23.01
N SER A 123 5.99 30.13 -24.27
CA SER A 123 5.13 30.04 -25.45
C SER A 123 4.68 28.59 -25.76
N PHE A 124 5.03 27.58 -24.92
CA PHE A 124 4.60 26.18 -25.09
C PHE A 124 3.15 26.03 -24.64
N SER A 125 2.25 25.85 -25.60
CA SER A 125 0.80 25.87 -25.39
C SER A 125 0.30 24.84 -24.35
N VAL A 126 0.95 23.68 -24.26
CA VAL A 126 0.57 22.63 -23.30
C VAL A 126 0.79 23.10 -21.87
N PHE A 127 1.98 23.65 -21.57
CA PHE A 127 2.31 24.13 -20.22
C PHE A 127 1.44 25.30 -19.81
N ARG A 128 1.28 26.28 -20.70
CA ARG A 128 0.42 27.46 -20.45
C ARG A 128 -1.01 27.05 -20.14
N ARG A 129 -1.61 26.21 -20.99
CA ARG A 129 -2.99 25.75 -20.77
C ARG A 129 -3.16 25.07 -19.41
N VAL A 130 -2.23 24.19 -19.05
CA VAL A 130 -2.30 23.49 -17.76
C VAL A 130 -2.18 24.48 -16.60
N ALA A 131 -1.28 25.44 -16.67
CA ALA A 131 -1.14 26.47 -15.65
C ALA A 131 -2.38 27.37 -15.56
N ASP A 132 -2.93 27.82 -16.73
CA ASP A 132 -4.14 28.64 -16.80
C ASP A 132 -5.38 27.91 -16.24
N GLU A 133 -5.44 26.58 -16.37
CA GLU A 133 -6.50 25.72 -15.83
C GLU A 133 -6.30 25.38 -14.34
N GLY A 134 -5.27 25.93 -13.68
CA GLY A 134 -4.96 25.67 -12.27
C GLY A 134 -4.25 24.34 -12.02
N GLY A 135 -3.75 23.69 -13.05
CA GLY A 135 -2.89 22.50 -12.95
C GLY A 135 -1.46 22.84 -12.53
N LYS A 136 -0.58 21.84 -12.59
CA LYS A 136 0.83 21.95 -12.21
C LYS A 136 1.74 21.51 -13.35
N VAL A 137 2.88 22.22 -13.48
CA VAL A 137 4.00 21.80 -14.32
C VAL A 137 5.18 21.58 -13.40
N ARG A 138 5.60 20.33 -13.28
CA ARG A 138 6.69 19.92 -12.38
C ARG A 138 7.72 19.09 -13.12
N ALA A 139 8.92 19.03 -12.56
CA ALA A 139 10.04 18.33 -13.18
C ALA A 139 10.86 17.53 -12.18
N LEU A 140 11.55 16.50 -12.71
CA LEU A 140 12.60 15.76 -12.04
C LEU A 140 13.91 15.98 -12.76
N ASN A 141 14.98 16.28 -12.03
CA ASN A 141 16.33 16.37 -12.58
C ASN A 141 17.15 15.11 -12.18
N CYS A 142 17.47 14.30 -13.18
CA CYS A 142 18.33 13.13 -13.07
C CYS A 142 19.79 13.57 -13.30
N LYS A 143 20.50 13.81 -12.22
CA LYS A 143 21.84 14.39 -12.20
C LYS A 143 22.91 13.48 -12.80
N GLY A 144 23.73 14.02 -13.70
CA GLY A 144 24.96 13.40 -14.20
C GLY A 144 24.74 12.06 -14.93
N CYS A 145 23.59 11.85 -15.54
CA CYS A 145 23.24 10.56 -16.13
C CYS A 145 22.66 10.67 -17.56
N ALA A 146 22.81 11.81 -18.23
CA ALA A 146 22.29 12.05 -19.57
C ALA A 146 22.65 10.94 -20.57
N GLU A 147 23.87 10.41 -20.53
CA GLU A 147 24.32 9.35 -21.44
C GLU A 147 23.57 8.03 -21.29
N LYS A 148 22.92 7.78 -20.14
CA LYS A 148 22.09 6.58 -19.91
C LYS A 148 20.70 6.69 -20.56
N PHE A 149 20.28 7.89 -20.97
CA PHE A 149 18.97 8.16 -21.55
C PHE A 149 19.04 8.19 -23.07
N THR A 150 19.00 7.01 -23.67
CA THR A 150 18.87 6.86 -25.13
C THR A 150 17.46 7.22 -25.59
N ARG A 151 17.28 7.38 -26.89
CA ARG A 151 15.95 7.63 -27.46
C ARG A 151 14.93 6.56 -27.05
N THR A 152 15.31 5.30 -27.10
CA THR A 152 14.44 4.18 -26.70
C THR A 152 14.09 4.24 -25.22
N THR A 153 15.05 4.56 -24.34
CA THR A 153 14.79 4.73 -22.91
C THR A 153 13.79 5.86 -22.64
N ILE A 154 13.93 6.99 -23.35
CA ILE A 154 13.02 8.13 -23.21
C ILE A 154 11.62 7.80 -23.73
N GLU A 155 11.52 7.05 -24.85
CA GLU A 155 10.24 6.55 -25.36
C GLU A 155 9.56 5.63 -24.33
N THR A 156 10.28 4.69 -23.73
CA THR A 156 9.77 3.80 -22.66
C THR A 156 9.27 4.60 -21.46
N LEU A 157 10.05 5.58 -20.97
CA LEU A 157 9.61 6.43 -19.84
C LEU A 157 8.37 7.27 -20.20
N THR A 158 8.25 7.66 -21.48
CA THR A 158 7.06 8.39 -21.95
C THR A 158 5.83 7.48 -21.93
N ASP A 159 5.95 6.23 -22.37
CA ASP A 159 4.86 5.25 -22.32
C ASP A 159 4.45 4.95 -20.88
N HIS A 160 5.41 4.84 -19.97
CA HIS A 160 5.13 4.67 -18.54
C HIS A 160 4.44 5.91 -17.95
N ALA A 161 4.85 7.12 -18.33
CA ALA A 161 4.16 8.35 -17.93
C ALA A 161 2.69 8.34 -18.36
N LEU A 162 2.40 7.87 -19.60
CA LEU A 162 1.02 7.70 -20.07
C LEU A 162 0.28 6.66 -19.23
N GLY A 163 0.94 5.56 -18.87
CA GLY A 163 0.40 4.52 -17.99
C GLY A 163 0.04 5.05 -16.60
N TYR A 164 0.77 6.02 -16.08
CA TYR A 164 0.44 6.72 -14.82
C TYR A 164 -0.66 7.78 -14.97
N GLY A 165 -1.14 8.01 -16.16
CA GLY A 165 -2.26 8.92 -16.48
C GLY A 165 -1.87 10.31 -16.97
N ALA A 166 -0.58 10.57 -17.22
CA ALA A 166 -0.15 11.79 -17.89
C ALA A 166 -0.59 11.77 -19.36
N LYS A 167 -0.74 12.96 -19.96
CA LYS A 167 -1.05 13.10 -21.40
C LYS A 167 0.19 13.13 -22.28
N GLY A 168 1.38 13.12 -21.68
CA GLY A 168 2.68 13.15 -22.34
C GLY A 168 3.78 13.52 -21.36
N MET A 169 5.02 13.35 -21.79
CA MET A 169 6.22 13.71 -21.05
C MET A 169 7.11 14.61 -21.93
N ALA A 170 7.47 15.78 -21.42
CA ALA A 170 8.49 16.60 -22.03
C ALA A 170 9.84 16.38 -21.33
N TRP A 171 10.94 16.65 -22.01
CA TRP A 171 12.27 16.42 -21.43
C TRP A 171 13.33 17.39 -21.96
N ILE A 172 14.41 17.52 -21.20
CA ILE A 172 15.65 18.21 -21.57
C ILE A 172 16.80 17.24 -21.31
N LEU A 173 17.65 17.03 -22.30
CA LEU A 173 18.89 16.30 -22.15
C LEU A 173 20.05 17.28 -22.39
N ILE A 174 20.93 17.41 -21.41
CA ILE A 174 22.10 18.29 -21.46
C ILE A 174 23.33 17.39 -21.52
N HIS A 175 24.01 17.37 -22.67
CA HIS A 175 25.23 16.58 -22.81
C HIS A 175 26.38 17.16 -21.97
N ASP A 176 27.40 16.36 -21.69
CA ASP A 176 28.61 16.81 -20.97
C ASP A 176 29.30 17.97 -21.67
N SER A 177 29.18 18.04 -23.00
CA SER A 177 29.66 19.16 -23.82
C SER A 177 28.91 20.49 -23.60
N GLY A 178 27.76 20.46 -22.90
CA GLY A 178 26.84 21.57 -22.77
C GLY A 178 25.84 21.70 -23.94
N GLU A 179 25.87 20.80 -24.90
CA GLU A 179 24.86 20.74 -25.96
C GLU A 179 23.51 20.30 -25.36
N VAL A 180 22.44 21.00 -25.73
CA VAL A 180 21.10 20.75 -25.22
C VAL A 180 20.23 20.12 -26.31
N ASN A 181 19.68 18.97 -26.02
CA ASN A 181 18.66 18.32 -26.82
C ASN A 181 17.29 18.44 -26.15
N SER A 182 16.40 19.26 -26.67
CA SER A 182 15.03 19.43 -26.17
C SER A 182 14.18 20.21 -27.17
N ILE A 183 12.92 19.79 -27.31
CA ILE A 183 11.93 20.57 -28.06
C ILE A 183 11.49 21.83 -27.32
N LEU A 184 11.68 21.90 -26.01
CA LEU A 184 11.20 22.97 -25.14
C LEU A 184 11.97 24.30 -25.40
N GLN A 185 13.27 24.22 -25.72
CA GLN A 185 14.15 25.37 -25.82
C GLN A 185 13.61 26.50 -26.74
N LYS A 186 12.96 26.12 -27.84
CA LYS A 186 12.39 27.07 -28.79
C LYS A 186 11.17 27.84 -28.27
N TYR A 187 10.57 27.39 -27.19
CA TYR A 187 9.38 27.99 -26.60
C TYR A 187 9.67 28.92 -25.42
N PHE A 188 10.93 29.04 -25.05
CA PHE A 188 11.39 29.92 -23.98
C PHE A 188 12.30 31.03 -24.58
N THR A 189 12.19 32.24 -24.07
CA THR A 189 13.21 33.26 -24.30
C THR A 189 14.52 32.85 -23.62
N LYS A 190 15.65 33.44 -24.03
CA LYS A 190 16.95 33.13 -23.39
C LYS A 190 16.94 33.38 -21.89
N ALA A 191 16.26 34.42 -21.43
CA ALA A 191 16.15 34.74 -20.00
C ALA A 191 15.31 33.69 -19.26
N GLN A 192 14.12 33.34 -19.76
CA GLN A 192 13.25 32.30 -19.18
C GLN A 192 13.93 30.93 -19.17
N TRP A 193 14.66 30.60 -20.26
CA TRP A 193 15.41 29.34 -20.32
C TRP A 193 16.46 29.25 -19.24
N GLN A 194 17.23 30.32 -19.02
CA GLN A 194 18.24 30.35 -17.94
C GLN A 194 17.59 30.28 -16.56
N GLN A 195 16.45 30.95 -16.36
CA GLN A 195 15.69 30.84 -15.10
C GLN A 195 15.19 29.42 -14.86
N LEU A 196 14.67 28.75 -15.90
CA LEU A 196 14.22 27.36 -15.81
C LEU A 196 15.37 26.43 -15.42
N LEU A 197 16.51 26.50 -16.09
CA LEU A 197 17.70 25.70 -15.78
C LEU A 197 18.20 25.95 -14.36
N THR A 198 18.17 27.22 -13.90
CA THR A 198 18.57 27.59 -12.54
C THR A 198 17.60 27.02 -11.50
N ALA A 199 16.28 27.14 -11.73
CA ALA A 199 15.25 26.60 -10.82
C ALA A 199 15.35 25.06 -10.69
N LEU A 200 15.76 24.39 -11.76
CA LEU A 200 15.97 22.95 -11.79
C LEU A 200 17.38 22.52 -11.36
N ASP A 201 18.25 23.47 -10.99
CA ASP A 201 19.67 23.21 -10.68
C ASP A 201 20.33 22.36 -11.77
N ALA A 202 20.05 22.70 -13.06
CA ALA A 202 20.50 21.93 -14.20
C ALA A 202 21.98 22.17 -14.51
N GLN A 203 22.70 21.09 -14.79
CA GLN A 203 24.11 21.07 -15.12
C GLN A 203 24.37 20.24 -16.38
N ASN A 204 25.59 20.33 -16.91
CA ASN A 204 26.01 19.45 -17.99
C ASN A 204 25.99 17.98 -17.50
N GLY A 205 25.53 17.08 -18.35
CA GLY A 205 25.35 15.68 -18.02
C GLY A 205 23.99 15.32 -17.39
N ASP A 206 23.06 16.28 -17.23
CA ASP A 206 21.76 16.05 -16.61
C ASP A 206 20.68 15.65 -17.63
N PHE A 207 19.76 14.79 -17.21
CA PHE A 207 18.50 14.52 -17.90
C PHE A 207 17.33 14.99 -17.04
N ILE A 208 16.46 15.82 -17.61
CA ILE A 208 15.33 16.42 -16.90
C ILE A 208 14.03 16.03 -17.61
N LEU A 209 13.08 15.51 -16.85
CA LEU A 209 11.76 15.15 -17.35
C LEU A 209 10.66 15.99 -16.68
N PHE A 210 9.58 16.25 -17.42
CA PHE A 210 8.48 17.12 -17.00
C PHE A 210 7.15 16.40 -17.15
N CYS A 211 6.27 16.64 -16.19
CA CYS A 211 4.85 16.33 -16.27
C CYS A 211 4.01 17.57 -16.07
N ALA A 212 2.94 17.70 -16.85
CA ALA A 212 2.02 18.83 -16.81
C ALA A 212 0.57 18.32 -16.84
N ASP A 213 -0.14 18.42 -15.73
CA ASP A 213 -1.54 18.01 -15.58
C ASP A 213 -2.11 18.52 -14.23
N LYS A 214 -3.23 17.96 -13.76
CA LYS A 214 -3.74 18.16 -12.40
C LYS A 214 -2.70 17.68 -11.37
N PHE A 215 -2.67 18.31 -10.20
CA PHE A 215 -1.70 18.05 -9.13
C PHE A 215 -1.50 16.56 -8.85
N GLN A 216 -2.58 15.82 -8.61
CA GLN A 216 -2.50 14.38 -8.28
C GLN A 216 -1.94 13.53 -9.43
N THR A 217 -2.28 13.85 -10.69
CA THR A 217 -1.73 13.15 -11.87
C THR A 217 -0.23 13.41 -11.98
N VAL A 218 0.19 14.67 -11.81
CA VAL A 218 1.62 15.05 -11.82
C VAL A 218 2.38 14.33 -10.72
N CYS A 219 1.87 14.32 -9.48
CA CYS A 219 2.47 13.63 -8.35
C CYS A 219 2.63 12.14 -8.64
N ARG A 220 1.56 11.45 -9.02
CA ARG A 220 1.58 10.01 -9.33
C ARG A 220 2.56 9.68 -10.45
N THR A 221 2.56 10.47 -11.53
CA THR A 221 3.44 10.26 -12.68
C THR A 221 4.90 10.46 -12.31
N LEU A 222 5.24 11.59 -11.68
CA LEU A 222 6.63 11.89 -11.33
C LEU A 222 7.15 10.98 -10.22
N CYS A 223 6.32 10.55 -9.27
CA CYS A 223 6.68 9.54 -8.28
C CYS A 223 7.04 8.21 -8.97
N GLY A 224 6.19 7.72 -9.87
CA GLY A 224 6.46 6.49 -10.61
C GLY A 224 7.75 6.57 -11.40
N LEU A 225 7.90 7.60 -12.24
CA LEU A 225 9.12 7.81 -13.03
C LEU A 225 10.37 7.97 -12.15
N ARG A 226 10.27 8.65 -11.00
CA ARG A 226 11.36 8.79 -10.05
C ARG A 226 11.87 7.44 -9.55
N LEU A 227 10.95 6.54 -9.19
CA LEU A 227 11.29 5.20 -8.73
C LEU A 227 11.91 4.36 -9.84
N GLU A 228 11.35 4.39 -11.05
CA GLU A 228 11.87 3.66 -12.20
C GLU A 228 13.27 4.14 -12.59
N VAL A 229 13.49 5.45 -12.66
CA VAL A 229 14.81 6.01 -12.92
C VAL A 229 15.77 5.64 -11.79
N GLY A 230 15.31 5.64 -10.54
CA GLY A 230 16.08 5.18 -9.38
C GLY A 230 16.53 3.74 -9.52
N ASP A 231 15.67 2.84 -10.01
CA ASP A 231 16.01 1.45 -10.29
C ASP A 231 16.98 1.31 -11.47
N MET A 232 16.72 2.02 -12.57
CA MET A 232 17.60 2.02 -13.75
C MET A 232 19.02 2.49 -13.42
N LEU A 233 19.16 3.43 -12.49
CA LEU A 233 20.44 3.98 -12.05
C LEU A 233 21.09 3.19 -10.90
N GLY A 234 20.39 2.19 -10.33
CA GLY A 234 20.86 1.40 -9.19
C GLY A 234 20.92 2.19 -7.88
N LEU A 235 20.05 3.20 -7.71
CA LEU A 235 20.06 4.10 -6.53
C LEU A 235 19.24 3.55 -5.35
N ARG A 236 18.48 2.47 -5.57
CA ARG A 236 17.59 1.88 -4.57
C ARG A 236 18.23 0.62 -3.95
N ASP A 237 19.37 0.81 -3.28
CA ASP A 237 20.03 -0.29 -2.58
C ASP A 237 19.13 -0.87 -1.48
N LYS A 238 18.86 -2.17 -1.54
CA LYS A 238 18.06 -2.89 -0.53
C LYS A 238 18.74 -2.95 0.84
N GLN A 239 20.04 -2.68 0.91
CA GLN A 239 20.82 -2.67 2.15
C GLN A 239 20.93 -1.28 2.77
N ASP A 240 20.46 -0.22 2.10
CA ASP A 240 20.36 1.13 2.67
C ASP A 240 18.93 1.32 3.20
N TYR A 241 18.81 1.48 4.52
CA TYR A 241 17.53 1.63 5.21
C TYR A 241 17.31 3.09 5.56
N ARG A 242 16.29 3.72 4.96
CA ARG A 242 15.94 5.13 5.15
C ARG A 242 14.52 5.26 5.65
N PHE A 243 14.40 5.51 6.96
CA PHE A 243 13.13 5.80 7.61
C PHE A 243 12.78 7.28 7.52
N CYS A 244 11.49 7.56 7.48
CA CYS A 244 10.94 8.87 7.81
C CYS A 244 9.54 8.72 8.43
N PHE A 245 9.09 9.80 9.06
CA PHE A 245 7.69 10.00 9.41
C PHE A 245 7.05 10.94 8.39
N VAL A 246 5.81 10.64 8.02
CA VAL A 246 4.95 11.55 7.29
C VAL A 246 3.81 11.95 8.23
N THR A 247 3.58 13.25 8.38
CA THR A 247 2.62 13.85 9.34
C THR A 247 1.68 14.82 8.66
N ASP A 248 0.77 15.39 9.40
CA ASP A 248 -0.13 16.48 8.96
C ASP A 248 -0.92 16.11 7.70
N PHE A 249 -1.45 14.89 7.68
CA PHE A 249 -2.30 14.43 6.59
C PHE A 249 -3.58 15.28 6.49
N PRO A 250 -4.18 15.43 5.30
CA PRO A 250 -5.56 15.90 5.23
C PRO A 250 -6.47 15.01 6.06
N GLU A 251 -7.41 15.63 6.80
CA GLU A 251 -8.41 14.88 7.56
C GLU A 251 -9.42 14.17 6.64
N PHE A 252 -9.71 14.82 5.51
CA PHE A 252 -10.71 14.36 4.56
C PHE A 252 -10.16 14.26 3.15
N GLU A 253 -10.68 13.31 2.40
CA GLU A 253 -10.56 13.24 0.95
C GLU A 253 -11.95 13.29 0.30
N TRP A 254 -12.02 13.88 -0.88
CA TRP A 254 -13.26 13.94 -1.66
C TRP A 254 -13.43 12.65 -2.45
N SER A 255 -14.58 11.99 -2.27
CA SER A 255 -14.96 10.84 -3.09
C SER A 255 -15.85 11.28 -4.25
N ASP A 256 -15.34 11.14 -5.48
CA ASP A 256 -16.14 11.40 -6.68
C ASP A 256 -17.28 10.37 -6.86
N GLU A 257 -17.12 9.15 -6.36
CA GLU A 257 -18.13 8.11 -6.40
C GLU A 257 -19.28 8.40 -5.43
N GLU A 258 -18.95 8.74 -4.18
CA GLU A 258 -19.95 8.99 -3.14
C GLU A 258 -20.40 10.46 -3.08
N GLN A 259 -19.77 11.37 -3.86
CA GLN A 259 -20.05 12.81 -3.92
C GLN A 259 -20.05 13.47 -2.52
N ARG A 260 -19.12 13.03 -1.65
CA ARG A 260 -18.95 13.55 -0.29
C ARG A 260 -17.51 13.43 0.20
N TYR A 261 -17.22 14.10 1.30
CA TYR A 261 -15.98 13.90 2.02
C TYR A 261 -15.97 12.59 2.79
N MET A 262 -14.87 11.86 2.68
CA MET A 262 -14.54 10.66 3.44
C MET A 262 -13.38 10.96 4.37
N ALA A 263 -13.30 10.28 5.51
CA ALA A 263 -12.11 10.38 6.34
C ALA A 263 -10.93 9.71 5.62
N MET A 264 -9.80 10.40 5.55
CA MET A 264 -8.60 9.86 4.90
C MET A 264 -8.04 8.65 5.65
N HIS A 265 -8.13 8.63 6.99
CA HIS A 265 -7.74 7.50 7.83
C HIS A 265 -8.97 6.84 8.46
N HIS A 266 -9.47 7.40 9.55
CA HIS A 266 -10.66 6.89 10.24
C HIS A 266 -11.35 8.01 11.04
N PRO A 267 -12.65 7.88 11.36
CA PRO A 267 -13.45 8.96 11.96
C PRO A 267 -13.09 9.30 13.41
N PHE A 268 -12.06 8.69 13.97
CA PHE A 268 -11.60 8.91 15.35
C PHE A 268 -10.26 9.65 15.41
N THR A 269 -9.72 10.08 14.26
CA THR A 269 -8.50 10.86 14.19
C THR A 269 -8.75 12.29 14.66
N MET A 270 -7.85 12.82 15.48
CA MET A 270 -7.99 14.18 16.02
C MET A 270 -7.47 15.19 14.98
N PRO A 271 -8.30 16.14 14.54
CA PRO A 271 -7.82 17.29 13.78
C PRO A 271 -6.90 18.17 14.62
N TYR A 272 -6.08 19.01 13.98
CA TYR A 272 -5.40 20.09 14.70
C TYR A 272 -6.42 21.09 15.27
N GLU A 273 -6.15 21.60 16.48
CA GLU A 273 -7.07 22.48 17.20
C GLU A 273 -7.39 23.76 16.41
N GLU A 274 -6.39 24.32 15.73
CA GLU A 274 -6.54 25.50 14.88
C GLU A 274 -7.41 25.26 13.62
N ASP A 275 -7.57 24.01 13.20
CA ASP A 275 -8.34 23.63 12.01
C ASP A 275 -9.82 23.25 12.36
N LEU A 276 -10.16 23.06 13.64
CA LEU A 276 -11.51 22.71 14.07
C LEU A 276 -12.62 23.62 13.52
N PRO A 277 -12.43 24.96 13.40
CA PRO A 277 -13.43 25.84 12.82
C PRO A 277 -13.79 25.52 11.36
N TYR A 278 -12.90 24.84 10.64
CA TYR A 278 -13.08 24.53 9.22
C TYR A 278 -13.80 23.20 8.97
N LEU A 279 -13.98 22.35 9.99
CA LEU A 279 -14.60 21.03 9.86
C LEU A 279 -15.92 21.03 9.07
N MET A 280 -16.74 22.08 9.28
CA MET A 280 -18.06 22.19 8.64
C MET A 280 -18.09 23.20 7.49
N THR A 281 -17.09 24.07 7.35
CA THR A 281 -17.09 25.17 6.40
C THR A 281 -16.14 24.96 5.23
N ASP A 282 -15.01 24.32 5.49
CA ASP A 282 -13.97 24.01 4.49
C ASP A 282 -13.21 22.72 4.87
N PRO A 283 -13.86 21.54 4.76
CA PRO A 283 -13.24 20.27 5.17
C PRO A 283 -11.92 19.95 4.45
N ALA A 284 -11.76 20.42 3.21
CA ALA A 284 -10.54 20.19 2.43
C ALA A 284 -9.27 20.82 3.05
N ARG A 285 -9.46 21.80 3.93
CA ARG A 285 -8.36 22.52 4.61
C ARG A 285 -7.93 21.87 5.92
N VAL A 286 -8.77 20.99 6.47
CA VAL A 286 -8.54 20.42 7.80
C VAL A 286 -7.41 19.40 7.76
N ARG A 287 -6.39 19.60 8.60
CA ARG A 287 -5.29 18.66 8.81
C ARG A 287 -5.56 17.79 10.02
N SER A 288 -5.10 16.56 9.94
CA SER A 288 -5.17 15.56 11.01
C SER A 288 -3.85 15.41 11.74
N GLN A 289 -3.91 14.99 13.00
CA GLN A 289 -2.76 14.53 13.78
C GLN A 289 -2.49 13.04 13.50
N ALA A 290 -2.57 12.66 12.22
CA ALA A 290 -2.16 11.36 11.73
C ALA A 290 -0.67 11.36 11.37
N TYR A 291 -0.07 10.17 11.43
CA TYR A 291 1.33 9.97 11.09
C TYR A 291 1.57 8.55 10.58
N ASP A 292 2.44 8.45 9.57
CA ASP A 292 2.91 7.19 9.02
C ASP A 292 4.40 7.02 9.27
N VAL A 293 4.82 5.77 9.45
CA VAL A 293 6.23 5.38 9.39
C VAL A 293 6.51 4.78 8.03
N VAL A 294 7.44 5.37 7.32
CA VAL A 294 7.85 4.95 6.00
C VAL A 294 9.29 4.44 6.02
N LEU A 295 9.53 3.30 5.40
CA LEU A 295 10.84 2.74 5.16
C LEU A 295 11.03 2.47 3.68
N ASN A 296 12.02 3.12 3.05
CA ASN A 296 12.40 2.85 1.65
C ASN A 296 11.24 2.94 0.64
N GLY A 297 10.32 3.89 0.83
CA GLY A 297 9.17 4.05 -0.05
C GLY A 297 7.98 3.15 0.28
N ILE A 298 8.02 2.44 1.40
CA ILE A 298 6.95 1.56 1.87
C ILE A 298 6.46 2.04 3.23
N GLU A 299 5.17 2.27 3.35
CA GLU A 299 4.49 2.50 4.61
C GLU A 299 4.53 1.21 5.45
N LEU A 300 5.24 1.25 6.57
CA LEU A 300 5.25 0.14 7.53
C LEU A 300 3.99 0.12 8.38
N GLY A 301 3.50 1.27 8.74
CA GLY A 301 2.32 1.41 9.56
C GLY A 301 1.88 2.85 9.73
N SER A 302 0.69 3.01 10.28
CA SER A 302 -0.01 4.27 10.46
C SER A 302 -0.55 4.42 11.89
N GLY A 303 -0.67 5.65 12.32
CA GLY A 303 -1.23 6.02 13.61
C GLY A 303 -1.81 7.41 13.65
N SER A 304 -2.43 7.76 14.76
CA SER A 304 -2.89 9.13 15.00
C SER A 304 -3.08 9.40 16.49
N ILE A 305 -3.15 10.67 16.84
CA ILE A 305 -3.83 11.09 18.07
C ILE A 305 -5.33 10.94 17.87
N ARG A 306 -6.04 10.47 18.90
CA ARG A 306 -7.46 10.15 18.79
C ARG A 306 -8.31 11.30 19.32
N ILE A 307 -9.49 11.45 18.76
CA ILE A 307 -10.50 12.33 19.34
C ILE A 307 -10.87 11.76 20.71
N HIS A 308 -10.69 12.57 21.75
CA HIS A 308 -11.08 12.25 23.12
C HIS A 308 -12.19 13.19 23.64
N ARG A 309 -12.52 14.23 22.88
CA ARG A 309 -13.56 15.23 23.18
C ARG A 309 -14.87 14.84 22.49
N PRO A 310 -15.99 14.68 23.26
CA PRO A 310 -17.29 14.32 22.68
C PRO A 310 -17.85 15.35 21.70
N ASP A 311 -17.61 16.64 21.92
CA ASP A 311 -18.03 17.71 21.03
C ASP A 311 -17.32 17.65 19.67
N VAL A 312 -16.01 17.42 19.65
CA VAL A 312 -15.23 17.25 18.42
C VAL A 312 -15.66 15.99 17.67
N GLN A 313 -15.88 14.87 18.39
CA GLN A 313 -16.35 13.64 17.77
C GLN A 313 -17.72 13.80 17.10
N ALA A 314 -18.62 14.54 17.74
CA ALA A 314 -19.93 14.83 17.14
C ALA A 314 -19.82 15.72 15.89
N LEU A 315 -18.89 16.67 15.88
CA LEU A 315 -18.57 17.49 14.69
C LEU A 315 -18.00 16.65 13.56
N MET A 316 -17.06 15.76 13.87
CA MET A 316 -16.44 14.84 12.90
C MET A 316 -17.49 13.95 12.23
N PHE A 317 -18.36 13.32 13.00
CA PHE A 317 -19.44 12.50 12.44
C PHE A 317 -20.36 13.30 11.51
N ARG A 318 -20.70 14.54 11.87
CA ARG A 318 -21.50 15.41 10.99
C ARG A 318 -20.77 15.79 9.71
N ALA A 319 -19.48 16.11 9.77
CA ALA A 319 -18.66 16.41 8.60
C ALA A 319 -18.59 15.22 7.63
N LEU A 320 -18.61 14.00 8.15
CA LEU A 320 -18.66 12.75 7.37
C LEU A 320 -20.07 12.36 6.91
N GLY A 321 -21.09 13.18 7.19
CA GLY A 321 -22.46 12.96 6.76
C GLY A 321 -23.27 12.00 7.63
N PHE A 322 -22.79 11.63 8.84
CA PHE A 322 -23.59 10.84 9.78
C PHE A 322 -24.67 11.72 10.43
N THR A 323 -25.88 11.19 10.50
CA THR A 323 -26.89 11.73 11.42
C THR A 323 -26.59 11.26 12.84
N GLU A 324 -27.16 11.94 13.85
CA GLU A 324 -27.01 11.51 15.24
C GLU A 324 -27.48 10.06 15.46
N GLU A 325 -28.56 9.67 14.79
CA GLU A 325 -29.12 8.31 14.85
C GLU A 325 -28.18 7.27 14.25
N THR A 326 -27.61 7.52 13.06
CA THR A 326 -26.69 6.59 12.41
C THR A 326 -25.35 6.50 13.12
N ALA A 327 -24.84 7.61 13.65
CA ALA A 327 -23.64 7.61 14.48
C ALA A 327 -23.87 6.81 15.77
N ARG A 328 -25.02 6.98 16.42
CA ARG A 328 -25.38 6.26 17.63
C ARG A 328 -25.63 4.78 17.40
N ALA A 329 -26.24 4.42 16.27
CA ALA A 329 -26.45 3.01 15.91
C ALA A 329 -25.16 2.23 15.72
N ARG A 330 -24.10 2.88 15.17
CA ARG A 330 -22.80 2.25 14.89
C ARG A 330 -21.81 2.36 16.04
N PHE A 331 -21.74 3.53 16.70
CA PHE A 331 -20.70 3.90 17.66
C PHE A 331 -21.26 4.32 19.01
N GLY A 332 -22.55 4.02 19.30
CA GLY A 332 -23.22 4.46 20.52
C GLY A 332 -22.50 4.04 21.79
N PHE A 333 -21.96 2.83 21.86
CA PHE A 333 -21.20 2.34 23.00
C PHE A 333 -19.93 3.20 23.28
N MET A 334 -19.25 3.66 22.24
CA MET A 334 -18.07 4.53 22.37
C MET A 334 -18.47 5.96 22.75
N ILE A 335 -19.52 6.51 22.11
CA ILE A 335 -20.06 7.83 22.45
C ILE A 335 -20.51 7.87 23.92
N ASP A 336 -21.12 6.80 24.41
CA ASP A 336 -21.54 6.72 25.81
C ASP A 336 -20.35 6.54 26.75
N ALA A 337 -19.32 5.79 26.37
CA ALA A 337 -18.11 5.64 27.15
C ALA A 337 -17.37 6.97 27.34
N PHE A 338 -17.34 7.84 26.34
CA PHE A 338 -16.70 9.17 26.43
C PHE A 338 -17.28 10.07 27.53
N LYS A 339 -18.54 9.81 27.96
CA LYS A 339 -19.18 10.54 29.04
C LYS A 339 -18.54 10.31 30.42
N TYR A 340 -17.80 9.20 30.59
CA TYR A 340 -17.12 8.87 31.84
C TYR A 340 -15.73 9.49 31.96
N GLY A 341 -15.29 10.20 30.93
CA GLY A 341 -13.98 10.85 30.87
C GLY A 341 -13.01 10.02 30.03
N THR A 342 -12.57 10.61 28.93
CA THR A 342 -11.62 10.00 28.01
C THR A 342 -10.29 10.75 28.09
N PRO A 343 -9.16 10.08 28.42
CA PRO A 343 -7.87 10.74 28.41
C PRO A 343 -7.46 11.09 26.97
N PRO A 344 -6.65 12.13 26.75
CA PRO A 344 -5.95 12.25 25.48
C PRO A 344 -5.13 11.00 25.26
N HIS A 345 -5.22 10.41 24.06
CA HIS A 345 -4.55 9.16 23.73
C HIS A 345 -4.23 9.10 22.25
N GLY A 346 -3.30 8.24 21.90
CA GLY A 346 -2.89 8.00 20.52
C GLY A 346 -2.23 6.64 20.39
N GLY A 347 -2.12 6.16 19.18
CA GLY A 347 -1.57 4.85 18.92
C GLY A 347 -1.07 4.68 17.52
N PHE A 348 -0.54 3.49 17.27
CA PHE A 348 0.10 3.13 16.03
C PHE A 348 -0.09 1.63 15.78
N ALA A 349 -0.21 1.25 14.52
CA ALA A 349 -0.19 -0.14 14.12
C ALA A 349 0.74 -0.32 12.91
N PHE A 350 1.59 -1.33 12.94
CA PHE A 350 2.41 -1.67 11.78
C PHE A 350 2.25 -3.13 11.38
N GLY A 351 2.34 -3.38 10.07
CA GLY A 351 2.30 -4.72 9.50
C GLY A 351 3.59 -5.49 9.83
N LEU A 352 3.48 -6.51 10.68
CA LEU A 352 4.64 -7.34 11.04
C LEU A 352 5.20 -8.04 9.80
N ASP A 353 4.34 -8.59 8.97
CA ASP A 353 4.73 -9.29 7.74
C ASP A 353 5.47 -8.35 6.79
N ARG A 354 5.01 -7.09 6.67
CA ARG A 354 5.64 -6.07 5.84
C ARG A 354 7.01 -5.65 6.37
N LEU A 355 7.15 -5.52 7.69
CA LEU A 355 8.45 -5.26 8.31
C LEU A 355 9.41 -6.42 8.05
N VAL A 356 8.99 -7.67 8.25
CA VAL A 356 9.82 -8.86 7.98
C VAL A 356 10.24 -8.93 6.52
N MET A 357 9.32 -8.65 5.59
CA MET A 357 9.63 -8.56 4.15
C MET A 357 10.75 -7.56 3.88
N GLN A 358 10.69 -6.36 4.49
CA GLN A 358 11.74 -5.35 4.34
C GLN A 358 13.07 -5.76 4.97
N LEU A 359 13.07 -6.37 6.15
CA LEU A 359 14.29 -6.85 6.81
C LEU A 359 15.01 -7.93 6.00
N LEU A 360 14.27 -8.81 5.34
CA LEU A 360 14.80 -9.88 4.48
C LEU A 360 15.14 -9.41 3.06
N GLY A 361 14.70 -8.21 2.65
CA GLY A 361 14.82 -7.73 1.28
C GLY A 361 14.00 -8.52 0.28
N ALA A 362 12.92 -9.20 0.74
CA ALA A 362 12.01 -9.97 -0.10
C ALA A 362 11.13 -9.04 -0.95
N ASP A 363 10.73 -9.52 -2.13
CA ASP A 363 9.96 -8.74 -3.09
C ASP A 363 8.44 -8.88 -2.89
N SER A 364 8.00 -9.87 -2.09
CA SER A 364 6.59 -10.14 -1.85
C SER A 364 6.33 -10.59 -0.42
N LEU A 365 5.16 -10.18 0.14
CA LEU A 365 4.67 -10.71 1.42
C LEU A 365 4.48 -12.23 1.41
N ARG A 366 4.25 -12.82 0.24
CA ARG A 366 4.09 -14.28 0.08
C ARG A 366 5.34 -15.05 0.47
N ASP A 367 6.51 -14.41 0.41
CA ASP A 367 7.79 -15.04 0.77
C ASP A 367 8.01 -15.13 2.28
N VAL A 368 7.21 -14.39 3.08
CA VAL A 368 7.38 -14.26 4.53
C VAL A 368 6.13 -14.68 5.33
N ILE A 369 5.08 -15.12 4.66
CA ILE A 369 3.82 -15.56 5.29
C ILE A 369 3.65 -17.05 5.04
N ALA A 370 3.31 -17.81 6.09
CA ALA A 370 2.87 -19.19 5.95
C ALA A 370 1.47 -19.22 5.33
N PHE A 371 1.26 -20.04 4.32
CA PHE A 371 -0.02 -20.20 3.60
C PHE A 371 -0.54 -18.90 2.97
N PRO A 372 0.26 -18.23 2.12
CA PRO A 372 -0.14 -16.99 1.48
C PRO A 372 -1.27 -17.23 0.48
N LYS A 373 -2.19 -16.27 0.37
CA LYS A 373 -3.21 -16.28 -0.68
C LYS A 373 -2.62 -15.78 -2.00
N VAL A 374 -3.02 -16.40 -3.11
CA VAL A 374 -2.66 -15.94 -4.47
C VAL A 374 -3.59 -14.82 -4.94
N ARG A 375 -3.38 -14.32 -6.17
CA ARG A 375 -4.03 -13.10 -6.65
C ARG A 375 -5.56 -13.13 -6.63
N ASP A 376 -6.18 -14.30 -6.78
CA ASP A 376 -7.63 -14.53 -6.71
C ASP A 376 -8.15 -14.82 -5.30
N ALA A 377 -7.32 -14.56 -4.28
CA ALA A 377 -7.58 -14.83 -2.86
C ALA A 377 -7.71 -16.32 -2.50
N SER A 378 -7.31 -17.24 -3.38
CA SER A 378 -7.30 -18.67 -3.07
C SER A 378 -6.04 -19.09 -2.31
N ASP A 379 -6.16 -20.18 -1.55
CA ASP A 379 -5.06 -20.88 -0.88
C ASP A 379 -4.74 -22.15 -1.67
N LEU A 380 -3.55 -22.21 -2.23
CA LEU A 380 -3.13 -23.32 -3.08
C LEU A 380 -2.95 -24.65 -2.32
N MET A 381 -2.69 -24.60 -1.01
CA MET A 381 -2.47 -25.80 -0.20
C MET A 381 -3.78 -26.45 0.22
N THR A 382 -4.76 -25.64 0.62
CA THR A 382 -6.05 -26.11 1.12
C THR A 382 -7.14 -26.08 0.06
N SER A 383 -6.85 -25.54 -1.12
CA SER A 383 -7.83 -25.27 -2.19
C SER A 383 -9.00 -24.38 -1.75
N ALA A 384 -8.81 -23.60 -0.66
CA ALA A 384 -9.82 -22.66 -0.20
C ALA A 384 -9.82 -21.37 -1.06
N PRO A 385 -10.98 -20.70 -1.22
CA PRO A 385 -12.31 -21.04 -0.67
C PRO A 385 -12.96 -22.22 -1.40
N ASP A 386 -13.77 -23.00 -0.67
CA ASP A 386 -14.50 -24.15 -1.21
C ASP A 386 -15.98 -24.07 -0.78
N PHE A 387 -16.80 -24.93 -1.38
CA PHE A 387 -18.23 -25.00 -1.08
C PHE A 387 -18.48 -25.59 0.31
N VAL A 388 -19.54 -25.12 0.93
CA VAL A 388 -20.00 -25.64 2.23
C VAL A 388 -21.14 -26.63 2.00
N ASP A 389 -21.14 -27.73 2.76
CA ASP A 389 -22.20 -28.74 2.70
C ASP A 389 -23.57 -28.13 3.05
N ALA A 390 -24.62 -28.58 2.35
CA ALA A 390 -25.98 -28.07 2.55
C ALA A 390 -26.47 -28.23 4.00
N GLU A 391 -26.11 -29.35 4.66
CA GLU A 391 -26.46 -29.61 6.05
C GLU A 391 -25.85 -28.59 7.01
N GLN A 392 -24.61 -28.17 6.75
CA GLN A 392 -23.94 -27.14 7.54
C GLN A 392 -24.60 -25.77 7.37
N LEU A 393 -24.99 -25.45 6.13
CA LEU A 393 -25.71 -24.21 5.84
C LEU A 393 -27.07 -24.18 6.53
N GLU A 394 -27.82 -25.31 6.54
CA GLU A 394 -29.10 -25.42 7.21
C GLU A 394 -28.96 -25.23 8.73
N VAL A 395 -27.96 -25.83 9.35
CA VAL A 395 -27.65 -25.64 10.80
C VAL A 395 -27.38 -24.16 11.11
N LEU A 396 -26.68 -23.45 10.22
CA LEU A 396 -26.38 -22.03 10.36
C LEU A 396 -27.54 -21.11 9.94
N GLN A 397 -28.61 -21.65 9.40
CA GLN A 397 -29.74 -20.92 8.82
C GLN A 397 -29.30 -19.94 7.72
N LEU A 398 -28.35 -20.37 6.90
CA LEU A 398 -27.82 -19.63 5.76
C LEU A 398 -28.34 -20.24 4.44
N GLY A 399 -28.50 -19.40 3.44
CA GLY A 399 -28.77 -19.83 2.06
C GLY A 399 -27.70 -19.30 1.12
N VAL A 400 -27.34 -20.09 0.14
CA VAL A 400 -26.51 -19.64 -0.98
C VAL A 400 -27.44 -19.05 -2.04
N SER A 401 -27.06 -17.90 -2.62
CA SER A 401 -27.85 -17.31 -3.69
C SER A 401 -27.86 -18.20 -4.93
N THR A 402 -28.94 -18.16 -5.72
CA THR A 402 -29.07 -18.94 -6.97
C THR A 402 -27.96 -18.65 -7.98
N ALA A 403 -27.33 -17.46 -7.92
CA ALA A 403 -26.17 -17.13 -8.74
C ALA A 403 -24.94 -17.96 -8.34
N ALA A 404 -24.70 -18.13 -7.03
CA ALA A 404 -23.61 -18.96 -6.51
C ALA A 404 -23.90 -20.48 -6.70
N GLU A 405 -25.17 -20.89 -6.69
CA GLU A 405 -25.55 -22.28 -7.01
C GLU A 405 -25.33 -22.62 -8.48
N ALA A 406 -25.45 -21.63 -9.38
CA ALA A 406 -25.13 -21.82 -10.79
C ALA A 406 -23.64 -22.02 -11.04
N GLU A 407 -22.76 -21.52 -10.14
CA GLU A 407 -21.34 -21.76 -10.19
C GLU A 407 -20.92 -23.14 -9.64
N LYS A 408 -21.73 -23.76 -8.75
CA LYS A 408 -21.51 -25.14 -8.24
C LYS A 408 -21.51 -26.20 -9.34
N HIS A 409 -22.24 -25.96 -10.41
CA HIS A 409 -22.27 -26.80 -11.60
C HIS A 409 -21.99 -25.92 -12.82
N PRO A 410 -20.76 -25.49 -13.04
CA PRO A 410 -20.45 -24.86 -14.30
C PRO A 410 -20.61 -25.92 -15.37
N GLN A 411 -21.78 -26.01 -15.97
CA GLN A 411 -21.80 -26.32 -17.38
C GLN A 411 -20.96 -25.21 -17.99
N LYS A 412 -19.69 -25.53 -18.27
CA LYS A 412 -18.72 -24.61 -18.87
C LYS A 412 -19.25 -24.13 -20.22
N LYS A 413 -20.22 -23.20 -20.20
CA LYS A 413 -20.32 -22.25 -21.29
C LYS A 413 -19.22 -21.26 -21.03
N ARG A 414 -18.01 -21.59 -21.47
CA ARG A 414 -16.98 -20.57 -21.66
C ARG A 414 -17.64 -19.46 -22.47
N PRO A 415 -17.50 -18.18 -22.05
CA PRO A 415 -17.83 -17.10 -22.96
C PRO A 415 -17.00 -17.40 -24.21
N THR A 416 -17.65 -17.47 -25.34
CA THR A 416 -16.99 -17.45 -26.65
C THR A 416 -16.28 -16.10 -26.66
N MET A 417 -15.01 -16.12 -26.31
CA MET A 417 -14.20 -14.91 -26.33
C MET A 417 -14.12 -14.50 -27.78
N ALA A 418 -14.84 -13.45 -28.14
CA ALA A 418 -14.81 -12.95 -29.51
C ALA A 418 -13.35 -12.68 -29.86
N ILE A 419 -12.89 -13.17 -31.01
CA ILE A 419 -11.50 -13.01 -31.48
C ILE A 419 -11.05 -11.54 -31.38
N LYS A 420 -11.98 -10.61 -31.55
CA LYS A 420 -11.75 -9.18 -31.38
C LYS A 420 -11.26 -8.82 -29.96
N THR A 421 -11.84 -9.39 -28.92
CA THR A 421 -11.40 -9.18 -27.53
C THR A 421 -10.01 -9.76 -27.30
N VAL A 422 -9.72 -10.92 -27.88
CA VAL A 422 -8.38 -11.54 -27.81
C VAL A 422 -7.35 -10.68 -28.50
N ALA A 423 -7.67 -10.17 -29.70
CA ALA A 423 -6.80 -9.27 -30.46
C ALA A 423 -6.55 -7.95 -29.71
N GLU A 424 -7.58 -7.36 -29.11
CA GLU A 424 -7.46 -6.14 -28.29
C GLU A 424 -6.54 -6.35 -27.09
N LEU A 425 -6.67 -7.48 -26.38
CA LEU A 425 -5.79 -7.86 -25.27
C LEU A 425 -4.35 -8.11 -25.72
N ALA A 426 -4.18 -8.70 -26.90
CA ALA A 426 -2.87 -8.94 -27.51
C ALA A 426 -2.28 -7.69 -28.22
N LYS A 427 -3.00 -6.56 -28.19
CA LYS A 427 -2.60 -5.34 -28.91
C LYS A 427 -2.44 -5.52 -30.43
N LEU A 428 -3.21 -6.42 -31.02
CA LEU A 428 -3.23 -6.69 -32.46
C LEU A 428 -4.43 -5.97 -33.12
N SER A 429 -4.19 -5.41 -34.30
CA SER A 429 -5.25 -4.85 -35.16
C SER A 429 -5.50 -5.84 -36.29
N LEU A 430 -6.67 -6.44 -36.32
CA LEU A 430 -7.08 -7.42 -37.34
C LEU A 430 -8.01 -6.74 -38.36
N THR A 431 -7.89 -7.16 -39.62
CA THR A 431 -8.87 -6.85 -40.67
C THR A 431 -10.10 -7.74 -40.52
N ALA A 432 -11.21 -7.36 -41.14
CA ALA A 432 -12.46 -8.16 -41.07
C ALA A 432 -12.30 -9.59 -41.64
N GLU A 433 -11.40 -9.81 -42.57
CA GLU A 433 -11.12 -11.15 -43.10
C GLU A 433 -10.26 -11.97 -42.14
N GLU A 434 -9.29 -11.33 -41.48
CA GLU A 434 -8.46 -11.96 -40.45
C GLU A 434 -9.26 -12.29 -39.18
N GLU A 435 -10.23 -11.44 -38.77
CA GLU A 435 -11.12 -11.73 -37.64
C GLU A 435 -11.92 -13.03 -37.87
N VAL A 436 -12.39 -13.29 -39.06
CA VAL A 436 -13.12 -14.51 -39.39
C VAL A 436 -12.20 -15.72 -39.39
N THR A 437 -11.08 -15.66 -40.10
CA THR A 437 -10.15 -16.76 -40.25
C THR A 437 -9.52 -17.16 -38.90
N MET A 438 -9.00 -16.19 -38.17
CA MET A 438 -8.40 -16.44 -36.86
C MET A 438 -9.44 -16.88 -35.82
N GLY A 439 -10.70 -16.44 -35.94
CA GLY A 439 -11.79 -16.90 -35.10
C GLY A 439 -12.09 -18.40 -35.32
N GLU A 440 -12.08 -18.87 -36.56
CA GLU A 440 -12.26 -20.28 -36.89
C GLU A 440 -11.07 -21.13 -36.43
N GLU A 441 -9.85 -20.65 -36.63
CA GLU A 441 -8.62 -21.29 -36.15
C GLU A 441 -8.58 -21.40 -34.63
N LEU A 442 -8.92 -20.32 -33.90
CA LEU A 442 -8.98 -20.31 -32.45
C LEU A 442 -10.02 -21.32 -31.93
N ASN A 443 -11.19 -21.36 -32.54
CA ASN A 443 -12.22 -22.34 -32.18
C ASN A 443 -11.76 -23.78 -32.43
N THR A 444 -11.01 -24.00 -33.48
CA THR A 444 -10.43 -25.33 -33.78
C THR A 444 -9.39 -25.75 -32.74
N ILE A 445 -8.53 -24.81 -32.30
CA ILE A 445 -7.54 -25.05 -31.23
C ILE A 445 -8.22 -25.32 -29.89
N LEU A 446 -9.28 -24.55 -29.58
CA LEU A 446 -10.06 -24.75 -28.36
C LEU A 446 -10.78 -26.11 -28.36
N GLY A 447 -11.35 -26.54 -29.52
CA GLY A 447 -11.94 -27.87 -29.68
C GLY A 447 -10.92 -28.99 -29.50
N PHE A 448 -9.68 -28.80 -29.96
CA PHE A 448 -8.59 -29.77 -29.72
C PHE A 448 -8.22 -29.86 -28.22
N ALA A 449 -8.18 -28.72 -27.53
CA ALA A 449 -7.96 -28.72 -26.09
C ALA A 449 -9.13 -29.35 -25.30
N GLU A 450 -10.36 -29.26 -25.81
CA GLU A 450 -11.53 -29.93 -25.21
C GLU A 450 -11.47 -31.45 -25.36
N ALA A 451 -10.98 -31.95 -26.48
CA ALA A 451 -10.77 -33.40 -26.69
C ALA A 451 -9.77 -33.99 -25.69
N LEU A 452 -8.78 -33.20 -25.21
CA LEU A 452 -7.85 -33.61 -24.16
C LEU A 452 -8.54 -33.73 -22.77
N GLN A 453 -9.62 -33.03 -22.55
CA GLN A 453 -10.36 -33.09 -21.28
C GLN A 453 -11.33 -34.31 -21.22
N GLU A 454 -11.64 -34.94 -22.36
CA GLU A 454 -12.42 -36.17 -22.41
C GLU A 454 -11.59 -37.42 -22.06
N VAL A 455 -10.26 -37.26 -21.95
CA VAL A 455 -9.37 -38.37 -21.56
C VAL A 455 -9.56 -38.63 -20.07
N ASP A 456 -10.01 -39.84 -19.74
CA ASP A 456 -10.13 -40.30 -18.36
C ASP A 456 -8.75 -40.44 -17.73
N THR A 457 -8.46 -39.55 -16.76
CA THR A 457 -7.22 -39.52 -16.00
C THR A 457 -7.41 -39.99 -14.55
N THR A 458 -8.53 -40.62 -14.19
CA THR A 458 -8.94 -41.02 -12.84
C THR A 458 -7.92 -41.94 -12.29
N ASP A 459 -7.06 -42.54 -12.55
CA ASP A 459 -6.04 -43.37 -11.89
C ASP A 459 -4.60 -43.09 -12.41
N VAL A 460 -4.42 -41.99 -13.11
CA VAL A 460 -3.11 -41.61 -13.64
C VAL A 460 -2.41 -40.70 -12.64
N PRO A 461 -1.28 -41.12 -12.07
CA PRO A 461 -0.53 -40.26 -11.15
C PRO A 461 0.02 -39.01 -11.87
N GLN A 462 -0.08 -37.88 -11.21
CA GLN A 462 0.45 -36.63 -11.74
C GLN A 462 1.97 -36.72 -11.96
N THR A 463 2.43 -36.44 -13.16
CA THR A 463 3.86 -36.34 -13.45
C THR A 463 4.31 -34.90 -13.15
N ALA A 464 4.76 -34.64 -11.92
CA ALA A 464 5.27 -33.32 -11.53
C ALA A 464 6.62 -32.99 -12.19
N HIS A 465 7.44 -33.99 -12.52
CA HIS A 465 8.72 -33.83 -13.21
C HIS A 465 8.93 -34.93 -14.24
N VAL A 466 9.49 -34.55 -15.38
CA VAL A 466 9.86 -35.50 -16.47
C VAL A 466 11.00 -36.45 -16.05
N ILE A 467 11.81 -36.03 -15.07
CA ILE A 467 12.86 -36.83 -14.46
C ILE A 467 12.43 -37.16 -13.05
N PRO A 468 12.37 -38.44 -12.62
CA PRO A 468 12.06 -38.79 -11.25
C PRO A 468 13.10 -38.19 -10.32
N THR A 469 12.66 -37.26 -9.46
CA THR A 469 13.51 -36.68 -8.42
C THR A 469 13.13 -37.34 -7.08
N GLU A 470 14.11 -37.93 -6.43
CA GLU A 470 13.97 -38.46 -5.09
C GLU A 470 14.24 -37.33 -4.08
N ASN A 471 13.54 -37.38 -2.94
CA ASN A 471 13.81 -36.46 -1.85
C ASN A 471 15.21 -36.70 -1.30
N VAL A 472 16.04 -35.66 -1.34
CA VAL A 472 17.34 -35.67 -0.68
C VAL A 472 17.10 -35.42 0.82
N LEU A 473 17.09 -36.47 1.60
CA LEU A 473 16.96 -36.38 3.05
C LEU A 473 18.35 -36.24 3.68
N ARG A 474 18.41 -35.44 4.73
CA ARG A 474 19.60 -35.37 5.58
C ARG A 474 19.73 -36.69 6.34
N GLU A 475 20.97 -37.16 6.56
CA GLU A 475 21.23 -38.30 7.43
C GLU A 475 20.64 -38.08 8.82
N ASP A 476 19.96 -39.08 9.33
CA ASP A 476 19.36 -39.06 10.66
C ASP A 476 20.46 -39.31 11.73
N ILE A 477 21.23 -38.23 11.99
CA ILE A 477 22.27 -38.25 13.02
C ILE A 477 21.67 -37.67 14.30
N PRO A 478 21.47 -38.48 15.34
CA PRO A 478 20.94 -37.95 16.58
C PRO A 478 21.89 -36.93 17.19
N ALA A 479 21.37 -35.73 17.46
CA ALA A 479 22.10 -34.70 18.20
C ALA A 479 22.04 -35.03 19.69
N ALA A 480 23.09 -34.72 20.42
CA ALA A 480 23.06 -34.83 21.87
C ALA A 480 21.94 -33.91 22.42
N PRO A 481 21.08 -34.44 23.30
CA PRO A 481 20.03 -33.61 23.89
C PRO A 481 20.63 -32.47 24.70
N PHE A 482 19.89 -31.38 24.81
CA PHE A 482 20.27 -30.32 25.75
C PHE A 482 20.28 -30.85 27.18
N ASP A 483 21.16 -30.28 27.99
CA ASP A 483 21.22 -30.56 29.40
C ASP A 483 19.86 -30.28 30.06
N ARG A 484 19.30 -31.31 30.74
CA ARG A 484 17.97 -31.22 31.34
C ARG A 484 17.88 -30.13 32.39
N ASP A 485 18.88 -29.98 33.23
CA ASP A 485 18.87 -29.06 34.35
C ASP A 485 18.95 -27.58 33.80
N LEU A 486 19.65 -27.41 32.69
CA LEU A 486 19.69 -26.13 31.98
C LEU A 486 18.32 -25.77 31.35
N LEU A 487 17.60 -26.75 30.78
CA LEU A 487 16.26 -26.53 30.27
C LEU A 487 15.25 -26.21 31.37
N LEU A 488 15.32 -26.95 32.49
CA LEU A 488 14.43 -26.76 33.65
C LEU A 488 14.69 -25.41 34.35
N SER A 489 15.92 -24.90 34.32
CA SER A 489 16.28 -23.62 34.95
C SER A 489 15.50 -22.40 34.40
N ASN A 490 14.95 -22.51 33.20
CA ASN A 490 14.12 -21.46 32.60
C ASN A 490 12.64 -21.56 32.98
N ALA A 491 12.22 -22.62 33.63
CA ALA A 491 10.83 -22.80 34.03
C ALA A 491 10.54 -22.04 35.34
N PRO A 492 9.44 -21.28 35.46
CA PRO A 492 9.05 -20.56 36.67
C PRO A 492 8.85 -21.51 37.87
N THR A 493 8.34 -22.70 37.60
CA THR A 493 8.22 -23.80 38.58
C THR A 493 8.44 -25.16 37.92
N HIS A 494 9.23 -25.99 38.51
CA HIS A 494 9.51 -27.33 38.00
C HIS A 494 9.71 -28.36 39.15
N THR A 495 9.50 -29.62 38.84
CA THR A 495 9.96 -30.75 39.67
C THR A 495 11.37 -31.16 39.24
N GLU A 496 11.93 -32.21 39.87
CA GLU A 496 13.26 -32.71 39.53
C GLU A 496 13.40 -33.15 38.06
N ASP A 497 12.30 -33.51 37.40
CA ASP A 497 12.30 -34.05 36.02
C ASP A 497 11.36 -33.34 35.03
N CYS A 498 10.46 -32.46 35.50
CA CYS A 498 9.40 -31.88 34.65
C CYS A 498 9.10 -30.42 34.97
N VAL A 499 8.71 -29.69 33.96
CA VAL A 499 8.12 -28.31 34.09
C VAL A 499 6.71 -28.44 34.69
N ASN A 500 6.41 -27.69 35.76
CA ASN A 500 5.05 -27.62 36.31
C ASN A 500 4.26 -26.54 35.50
N VAL A 501 3.19 -27.01 34.88
CA VAL A 501 2.23 -26.10 34.19
C VAL A 501 1.12 -25.79 35.20
N PRO A 502 0.82 -24.52 35.49
CA PRO A 502 -0.33 -24.17 36.31
C PRO A 502 -1.61 -24.73 35.72
N GLN A 503 -2.49 -25.24 36.57
CA GLN A 503 -3.82 -25.68 36.15
C GLN A 503 -4.59 -24.45 35.63
N THR A 504 -4.90 -24.44 34.36
CA THR A 504 -5.42 -23.24 33.68
C THR A 504 -6.93 -23.09 33.77
N PHE A 505 -7.68 -24.17 34.04
CA PHE A 505 -9.14 -24.13 34.29
C PHE A 505 -9.59 -25.37 35.05
N ASP A 506 -10.59 -25.19 35.93
CA ASP A 506 -11.47 -26.26 36.44
C ASP A 506 -12.61 -26.49 35.43
#